data_89a3cc6ed93ab2869f3f73db6ae63644
#
_entry.id   89a3cc6ed93ab2869f3f73db6ae63644
#
_cell.length_a   1.000
_cell.length_b   1.000
_cell.length_c   1.000
_cell.angle_alpha   90.00
_cell.angle_beta   90.00
_cell.angle_gamma   90.00
#
_symmetry.space_group_name_H-M   'P 1'
#
loop_
_entity.id
_entity.type
_entity.pdbx_description
1 polymer ?
#
loop_
_entity_poly.entity_id
_entity_poly.type
_entity_poly.pdbx_seq_one_letter_code
_entity_poly.pdbx_strand_id
1 'polypeptide(L)'
;MGATLIMFTAGRGIAQLITDGQITYVRVDSYRVLGASFPGFPVPTPFIVAVLVVALTSLLLKKTALGMYIQSVGINKRASQLVGIKSVLIIFLTYAYCGLCSGLAGLIASSRIYSADANNIGLNMELDAILAVAIGGNSLGGGKFSLAGSVIGAFTIQALTTTLYAMHVSSDQVPVYKAIVVVIIVALQSPGFARWRKSLLQKKEIKAGKEAA
;
A
#
# COMPACT_ATOMS: atom_id res chain seq x y z
N MET A 1 -2.06 17.57 -3.35
CA MET A 1 -3.31 16.84 -3.59
C MET A 1 -3.83 17.08 -5.01
N GLY A 2 -4.13 18.32 -5.48
CA GLY A 2 -4.66 18.53 -6.84
C GLY A 2 -3.79 17.98 -7.97
N ALA A 3 -2.47 18.18 -7.93
CA ALA A 3 -1.55 17.70 -8.96
C ALA A 3 -1.54 16.16 -9.10
N THR A 4 -1.70 15.43 -8.00
CA THR A 4 -1.76 13.95 -8.03
C THR A 4 -3.06 13.43 -8.65
N LEU A 5 -4.18 14.11 -8.39
CA LEU A 5 -5.47 13.78 -9.02
C LEU A 5 -5.44 14.05 -10.54
N ILE A 6 -4.85 15.19 -10.95
CA ILE A 6 -4.68 15.51 -12.38
C ILE A 6 -3.81 14.46 -13.07
N MET A 7 -2.67 14.07 -12.47
CA MET A 7 -1.80 13.04 -13.03
C MET A 7 -2.47 11.67 -13.10
N PHE A 8 -3.30 11.31 -12.11
CA PHE A 8 -4.09 10.09 -12.12
C PHE A 8 -5.07 10.07 -13.30
N THR A 9 -5.84 11.15 -13.47
CA THR A 9 -6.82 11.28 -14.58
C THR A 9 -6.11 11.31 -15.94
N ALA A 10 -5.02 12.06 -16.06
CA ALA A 10 -4.24 12.14 -17.29
C ALA A 10 -3.61 10.80 -17.67
N GLY A 11 -3.04 10.05 -16.70
CA GLY A 11 -2.46 8.73 -16.96
C GLY A 11 -3.50 7.73 -17.44
N ARG A 12 -4.70 7.73 -16.85
CA ARG A 12 -5.81 6.89 -17.30
C ARG A 12 -6.32 7.31 -18.68
N GLY A 13 -6.44 8.61 -18.95
CA GLY A 13 -6.80 9.13 -20.27
C GLY A 13 -5.80 8.74 -21.35
N ILE A 14 -4.51 8.80 -21.09
CA ILE A 14 -3.46 8.35 -22.03
C ILE A 14 -3.59 6.83 -22.28
N ALA A 15 -3.81 6.02 -21.25
CA ALA A 15 -4.01 4.58 -21.42
C ALA A 15 -5.24 4.25 -22.29
N GLN A 16 -6.34 4.99 -22.09
CA GLN A 16 -7.55 4.86 -22.91
C GLN A 16 -7.31 5.28 -24.37
N LEU A 17 -6.54 6.37 -24.61
CA LEU A 17 -6.18 6.78 -25.97
C LEU A 17 -5.33 5.73 -26.70
N ILE A 18 -4.39 5.08 -26.01
CA ILE A 18 -3.54 4.03 -26.59
C ILE A 18 -4.34 2.78 -26.94
N THR A 19 -5.40 2.47 -26.20
CA THR A 19 -6.22 1.27 -26.40
C THR A 19 -7.52 1.55 -27.13
N ASP A 20 -7.75 2.80 -27.63
CA ASP A 20 -9.03 3.26 -28.17
C ASP A 20 -10.23 2.93 -27.28
N GLY A 21 -10.01 2.93 -25.94
CA GLY A 21 -11.01 2.54 -24.95
C GLY A 21 -11.41 1.07 -24.97
N GLN A 22 -10.76 0.24 -25.81
CA GLN A 22 -11.07 -1.18 -25.97
C GLN A 22 -10.23 -2.04 -25.04
N ILE A 23 -10.76 -3.23 -24.71
CA ILE A 23 -10.03 -4.24 -23.96
C ILE A 23 -9.11 -5.00 -24.94
N THR A 24 -7.81 -4.86 -24.75
CA THR A 24 -6.81 -5.56 -25.56
C THR A 24 -6.46 -6.91 -24.94
N TYR A 25 -6.74 -8.01 -25.64
CA TYR A 25 -6.41 -9.35 -25.17
C TYR A 25 -4.99 -9.74 -25.57
N VAL A 26 -4.22 -10.24 -24.60
CA VAL A 26 -2.84 -10.72 -24.82
C VAL A 26 -2.85 -12.25 -24.77
N ARG A 27 -2.67 -12.91 -25.93
CA ARG A 27 -2.70 -14.37 -26.07
C ARG A 27 -1.29 -14.97 -26.21
N VAL A 28 -0.35 -14.50 -25.39
CA VAL A 28 1.03 -15.00 -25.42
C VAL A 28 1.30 -15.82 -24.16
N ASP A 29 1.71 -17.07 -24.32
CA ASP A 29 1.93 -17.99 -23.18
C ASP A 29 3.00 -17.50 -22.22
N SER A 30 4.07 -16.87 -22.72
CA SER A 30 5.10 -16.27 -21.88
C SER A 30 4.57 -15.16 -20.98
N TYR A 31 3.55 -14.41 -21.44
CA TYR A 31 2.89 -13.38 -20.64
C TYR A 31 2.04 -13.99 -19.52
N ARG A 32 1.41 -15.12 -19.81
CA ARG A 32 0.62 -15.88 -18.84
C ARG A 32 1.44 -16.31 -17.62
N VAL A 33 2.68 -16.68 -17.81
CA VAL A 33 3.58 -17.13 -16.73
C VAL A 33 3.79 -16.04 -15.67
N LEU A 34 3.77 -14.74 -16.04
CA LEU A 34 3.90 -13.63 -15.10
C LEU A 34 2.73 -13.54 -14.09
N GLY A 35 1.51 -13.87 -14.51
CA GLY A 35 0.31 -13.82 -13.67
C GLY A 35 -0.09 -15.14 -13.02
N ALA A 36 0.44 -16.26 -13.55
CA ALA A 36 0.15 -17.62 -13.07
C ALA A 36 1.36 -18.21 -12.32
N SER A 37 1.48 -19.53 -12.30
CA SER A 37 2.64 -20.24 -11.77
C SER A 37 3.53 -20.71 -12.92
N PHE A 38 4.84 -20.79 -12.65
CA PHE A 38 5.80 -21.40 -13.58
C PHE A 38 5.48 -22.90 -13.73
N PRO A 39 5.50 -23.46 -14.93
CA PRO A 39 5.29 -24.90 -15.11
C PRO A 39 6.32 -25.68 -14.28
N GLY A 40 5.84 -26.51 -13.34
CA GLY A 40 6.70 -27.29 -12.45
C GLY A 40 7.07 -26.64 -11.11
N PHE A 41 6.63 -25.42 -10.84
CA PHE A 41 6.88 -24.76 -9.53
C PHE A 41 5.55 -24.53 -8.79
N PRO A 42 5.42 -24.94 -7.50
CA PRO A 42 4.16 -24.83 -6.77
C PRO A 42 3.83 -23.39 -6.31
N VAL A 43 4.74 -22.43 -6.51
CA VAL A 43 4.59 -21.05 -6.03
C VAL A 43 4.19 -20.14 -7.20
N PRO A 44 3.14 -19.30 -7.02
CA PRO A 44 2.75 -18.31 -8.03
C PRO A 44 3.86 -17.30 -8.31
N THR A 45 4.14 -17.02 -9.59
CA THR A 45 5.13 -16.02 -10.01
C THR A 45 4.92 -14.65 -9.37
N PRO A 46 3.69 -14.12 -9.22
CA PRO A 46 3.44 -12.85 -8.53
C PRO A 46 3.97 -12.81 -7.10
N PHE A 47 3.90 -13.94 -6.38
CA PHE A 47 4.42 -14.01 -5.01
C PHE A 47 5.95 -13.90 -4.99
N ILE A 48 6.64 -14.60 -5.90
CA ILE A 48 8.10 -14.54 -6.01
C ILE A 48 8.54 -13.11 -6.33
N VAL A 49 7.88 -12.45 -7.28
CA VAL A 49 8.18 -11.04 -7.65
C VAL A 49 7.93 -10.12 -6.46
N ALA A 50 6.83 -10.28 -5.71
CA ALA A 50 6.54 -9.48 -4.53
C ALA A 50 7.62 -9.64 -3.46
N VAL A 51 8.03 -10.89 -3.14
CA VAL A 51 9.10 -11.16 -2.17
C VAL A 51 10.42 -10.55 -2.63
N LEU A 52 10.75 -10.65 -3.91
CA LEU A 52 11.97 -10.08 -4.46
C LEU A 52 11.97 -8.55 -4.35
N VAL A 53 10.87 -7.88 -4.70
CA VAL A 53 10.74 -6.43 -4.59
C VAL A 53 10.83 -5.98 -3.12
N VAL A 54 10.17 -6.68 -2.19
CA VAL A 54 10.24 -6.38 -0.75
C VAL A 54 11.67 -6.59 -0.22
N ALA A 55 12.34 -7.67 -0.62
CA ALA A 55 13.73 -7.94 -0.24
C ALA A 55 14.68 -6.86 -0.77
N LEU A 56 14.55 -6.48 -2.05
CA LEU A 56 15.32 -5.42 -2.68
C LEU A 56 15.09 -4.07 -1.97
N THR A 57 13.84 -3.70 -1.72
CA THR A 57 13.49 -2.49 -0.99
C THR A 57 14.07 -2.50 0.42
N SER A 58 13.97 -3.63 1.13
CA SER A 58 14.54 -3.78 2.47
C SER A 58 16.05 -3.61 2.47
N LEU A 59 16.72 -4.18 1.47
CA LEU A 59 18.16 -4.07 1.29
C LEU A 59 18.59 -2.64 1.00
N LEU A 60 17.89 -1.96 0.07
CA LEU A 60 18.14 -0.55 -0.24
C LEU A 60 17.95 0.34 1.00
N LEU A 61 16.87 0.14 1.78
CA LEU A 61 16.58 0.97 2.94
C LEU A 61 17.51 0.69 4.14
N LYS A 62 17.93 -0.57 4.35
CA LYS A 62 18.76 -0.95 5.51
C LYS A 62 20.26 -0.89 5.25
N LYS A 63 20.69 -1.18 4.03
CA LYS A 63 22.12 -1.26 3.67
C LYS A 63 22.66 0.03 3.05
N THR A 64 21.81 0.98 2.68
CA THR A 64 22.23 2.27 2.13
C THR A 64 21.77 3.43 3.02
N ALA A 65 22.41 4.57 2.86
CA ALA A 65 22.01 5.81 3.55
C ALA A 65 20.63 6.36 3.08
N LEU A 66 20.08 5.80 1.99
CA LEU A 66 18.78 6.25 1.44
C LEU A 66 17.65 6.14 2.46
N GLY A 67 17.58 5.06 3.25
CA GLY A 67 16.54 4.90 4.26
C GLY A 67 16.56 6.02 5.29
N MET A 68 17.73 6.41 5.76
CA MET A 68 17.90 7.50 6.70
C MET A 68 17.58 8.87 6.05
N TYR A 69 18.00 9.10 4.82
CA TYR A 69 17.70 10.33 4.10
C TYR A 69 16.19 10.49 3.82
N ILE A 70 15.50 9.42 3.42
CA ILE A 70 14.05 9.43 3.20
C ILE A 70 13.32 9.80 4.51
N GLN A 71 13.71 9.19 5.64
CA GLN A 71 13.12 9.50 6.95
C GLN A 71 13.38 10.95 7.36
N SER A 72 14.61 11.43 7.21
CA SER A 72 15.00 12.79 7.58
C SER A 72 14.23 13.84 6.76
N VAL A 73 14.15 13.64 5.45
CA VAL A 73 13.37 14.52 4.54
C VAL A 73 11.88 14.45 4.85
N GLY A 74 11.37 13.25 5.24
CA GLY A 74 9.97 13.05 5.63
C GLY A 74 9.60 13.72 6.96
N ILE A 75 10.54 13.86 7.91
CA ILE A 75 10.33 14.55 9.18
C ILE A 75 10.36 16.07 8.97
N ASN A 76 11.43 16.59 8.37
CA ASN A 76 11.58 18.02 8.12
C ASN A 76 12.46 18.28 6.89
N LYS A 77 11.80 18.60 5.77
CA LYS A 77 12.46 18.89 4.48
C LYS A 77 13.45 20.09 4.60
N ARG A 78 13.07 21.17 5.31
CA ARG A 78 13.91 22.36 5.43
C ARG A 78 15.17 22.08 6.27
N ALA A 79 15.02 21.41 7.41
CA ALA A 79 16.15 21.01 8.24
C ALA A 79 17.11 20.08 7.49
N SER A 80 16.60 19.13 6.71
CA SER A 80 17.40 18.22 5.89
C SER A 80 18.22 18.97 4.83
N GLN A 81 17.66 20.03 4.24
CA GLN A 81 18.38 20.89 3.27
C GLN A 81 19.52 21.65 3.92
N LEU A 82 19.32 22.16 5.15
CA LEU A 82 20.35 22.90 5.88
C LEU A 82 21.58 22.03 6.20
N VAL A 83 21.38 20.74 6.39
CA VAL A 83 22.46 19.74 6.61
C VAL A 83 23.09 19.25 5.29
N GLY A 84 22.71 19.82 4.13
CA GLY A 84 23.27 19.49 2.84
C GLY A 84 22.60 18.31 2.11
N ILE A 85 21.50 17.74 2.63
CA ILE A 85 20.76 16.68 1.95
C ILE A 85 19.97 17.26 0.78
N LYS A 86 20.19 16.74 -0.43
CA LYS A 86 19.45 17.13 -1.64
C LYS A 86 18.02 16.59 -1.61
N SER A 87 17.15 17.21 -0.80
CA SER A 87 15.79 16.74 -0.55
C SER A 87 14.95 16.55 -1.82
N VAL A 88 15.15 17.38 -2.84
CA VAL A 88 14.44 17.27 -4.14
C VAL A 88 14.80 15.96 -4.84
N LEU A 89 16.09 15.61 -4.87
CA LEU A 89 16.57 14.37 -5.48
C LEU A 89 16.03 13.14 -4.74
N ILE A 90 16.02 13.17 -3.40
CA ILE A 90 15.48 12.06 -2.59
C ILE A 90 13.98 11.86 -2.88
N ILE A 91 13.21 12.94 -2.92
CA ILE A 91 11.78 12.87 -3.27
C ILE A 91 11.60 12.32 -4.69
N PHE A 92 12.36 12.82 -5.67
CA PHE A 92 12.29 12.34 -7.05
C PHE A 92 12.58 10.82 -7.15
N LEU A 93 13.66 10.35 -6.52
CA LEU A 93 14.02 8.93 -6.52
C LEU A 93 12.94 8.06 -5.85
N THR A 94 12.31 8.56 -4.78
CA THR A 94 11.23 7.84 -4.10
C THR A 94 10.01 7.70 -5.00
N TYR A 95 9.61 8.76 -5.70
CA TYR A 95 8.50 8.70 -6.67
C TYR A 95 8.84 7.84 -7.90
N ALA A 96 10.06 7.93 -8.42
CA ALA A 96 10.51 7.09 -9.54
C ALA A 96 10.47 5.60 -9.16
N TYR A 97 10.94 5.25 -7.97
CA TYR A 97 10.87 3.88 -7.45
C TYR A 97 9.42 3.40 -7.26
N CYS A 98 8.56 4.26 -6.72
CA CYS A 98 7.12 3.97 -6.61
C CYS A 98 6.48 3.71 -7.98
N GLY A 99 6.82 4.54 -8.98
CA GLY A 99 6.37 4.36 -10.37
C GLY A 99 6.81 3.02 -10.97
N LEU A 100 8.05 2.62 -10.76
CA LEU A 100 8.55 1.30 -11.19
C LEU A 100 7.77 0.15 -10.54
N CYS A 101 7.56 0.21 -9.22
CA CYS A 101 6.80 -0.80 -8.50
C CYS A 101 5.34 -0.88 -8.98
N SER A 102 4.69 0.28 -9.23
CA SER A 102 3.32 0.32 -9.74
C SER A 102 3.21 -0.22 -11.16
N GLY A 103 4.19 0.04 -12.02
CA GLY A 103 4.29 -0.53 -13.37
C GLY A 103 4.38 -2.07 -13.33
N LEU A 104 5.24 -2.61 -12.46
CA LEU A 104 5.33 -4.06 -12.24
C LEU A 104 4.02 -4.66 -11.73
N ALA A 105 3.35 -3.99 -10.79
CA ALA A 105 2.06 -4.42 -10.28
C ALA A 105 0.98 -4.43 -11.37
N GLY A 106 0.97 -3.40 -12.24
CA GLY A 106 0.07 -3.32 -13.39
C GLY A 106 0.30 -4.45 -14.40
N LEU A 107 1.56 -4.78 -14.71
CA LEU A 107 1.91 -5.92 -15.57
C LEU A 107 1.42 -7.26 -15.00
N ILE A 108 1.60 -7.47 -13.71
CA ILE A 108 1.12 -8.68 -13.02
C ILE A 108 -0.41 -8.73 -13.04
N ALA A 109 -1.08 -7.61 -12.76
CA ALA A 109 -2.54 -7.53 -12.73
C ALA A 109 -3.15 -7.84 -14.12
N SER A 110 -2.61 -7.24 -15.19
CA SER A 110 -3.07 -7.49 -16.55
C SER A 110 -2.75 -8.91 -17.03
N SER A 111 -1.61 -9.47 -16.62
CA SER A 111 -1.23 -10.85 -16.91
C SER A 111 -2.17 -11.87 -16.28
N ARG A 112 -2.73 -11.60 -15.10
CA ARG A 112 -3.70 -12.50 -14.43
C ARG A 112 -5.02 -12.63 -15.15
N ILE A 113 -5.46 -11.58 -15.83
CA ILE A 113 -6.74 -11.54 -16.57
C ILE A 113 -6.55 -11.67 -18.09
N TYR A 114 -5.30 -11.88 -18.57
CA TYR A 114 -4.92 -11.99 -19.98
C TYR A 114 -5.39 -10.83 -20.86
N SER A 115 -5.62 -9.68 -20.27
CA SER A 115 -6.10 -8.50 -20.97
C SER A 115 -5.53 -7.22 -20.37
N ALA A 116 -5.44 -6.18 -21.19
CA ALA A 116 -5.17 -4.81 -20.77
C ALA A 116 -6.48 -4.02 -20.87
N ASP A 117 -7.09 -3.74 -19.73
CA ASP A 117 -8.29 -2.92 -19.61
C ASP A 117 -7.95 -1.60 -18.91
N ALA A 118 -7.83 -0.54 -19.69
CA ALA A 118 -7.52 0.79 -19.19
C ALA A 118 -8.60 1.38 -18.29
N ASN A 119 -9.84 0.85 -18.33
CA ASN A 119 -10.96 1.36 -17.55
C ASN A 119 -11.02 0.76 -16.15
N ASN A 120 -10.78 -0.55 -16.01
CA ASN A 120 -11.07 -1.28 -14.78
C ASN A 120 -9.84 -1.82 -14.05
N ILE A 121 -8.71 -2.06 -14.74
CA ILE A 121 -7.48 -2.55 -14.08
C ILE A 121 -6.96 -1.50 -13.11
N GLY A 122 -6.69 -1.93 -11.89
CA GLY A 122 -6.12 -1.09 -10.84
C GLY A 122 -7.07 -0.04 -10.26
N LEU A 123 -8.37 -0.10 -10.57
CA LEU A 123 -9.34 0.84 -10.01
C LEU A 123 -9.38 0.72 -8.48
N ASN A 124 -9.18 1.85 -7.80
CA ASN A 124 -9.12 1.97 -6.33
C ASN A 124 -7.95 1.23 -5.65
N MET A 125 -6.99 0.68 -6.39
CA MET A 125 -5.79 0.05 -5.81
C MET A 125 -4.94 1.05 -5.03
N GLU A 126 -4.93 2.32 -5.43
CA GLU A 126 -4.25 3.40 -4.70
C GLU A 126 -4.82 3.59 -3.30
N LEU A 127 -6.14 3.48 -3.13
CA LEU A 127 -6.80 3.57 -1.83
C LEU A 127 -6.42 2.37 -0.95
N ASP A 128 -6.45 1.16 -1.50
CA ASP A 128 -6.04 -0.06 -0.78
C ASP A 128 -4.56 0.02 -0.36
N ALA A 129 -3.67 0.58 -1.19
CA ALA A 129 -2.27 0.79 -0.85
C ALA A 129 -2.09 1.80 0.30
N ILE A 130 -2.80 2.93 0.26
CA ILE A 130 -2.78 3.92 1.36
C ILE A 130 -3.29 3.30 2.65
N LEU A 131 -4.39 2.55 2.58
CA LEU A 131 -4.98 1.86 3.74
C LEU A 131 -4.03 0.81 4.31
N ALA A 132 -3.36 0.02 3.46
CA ALA A 132 -2.37 -0.96 3.87
C ALA A 132 -1.21 -0.31 4.65
N VAL A 133 -0.70 0.83 4.18
CA VAL A 133 0.36 1.58 4.84
C VAL A 133 -0.12 2.14 6.19
N ALA A 134 -1.35 2.66 6.26
CA ALA A 134 -1.95 3.19 7.48
C ALA A 134 -2.18 2.09 8.53
N ILE A 135 -2.77 0.94 8.13
CA ILE A 135 -2.97 -0.23 8.99
C ILE A 135 -1.63 -0.78 9.49
N GLY A 136 -0.60 -0.74 8.64
CA GLY A 136 0.77 -1.11 9.00
C GLY A 136 1.43 -0.20 10.05
N GLY A 137 0.71 0.82 10.55
CA GLY A 137 1.19 1.72 11.61
C GLY A 137 2.14 2.81 11.11
N ASN A 138 2.19 3.06 9.82
CA ASN A 138 3.02 4.12 9.24
C ASN A 138 2.26 5.45 9.21
N SER A 139 2.97 6.55 9.49
CA SER A 139 2.39 7.89 9.42
C SER A 139 2.20 8.34 7.98
N LEU A 140 0.97 8.68 7.60
CA LEU A 140 0.69 9.29 6.29
C LEU A 140 1.24 10.72 6.15
N GLY A 141 1.54 11.36 7.27
CA GLY A 141 2.17 12.69 7.28
C GLY A 141 3.68 12.68 7.04
N GLY A 142 4.29 11.53 6.87
CA GLY A 142 5.73 11.36 6.70
C GLY A 142 6.48 11.08 8.01
N GLY A 143 7.79 10.94 7.92
CA GLY A 143 8.67 10.66 9.04
C GLY A 143 9.12 9.21 9.11
N LYS A 144 9.04 8.61 10.29
CA LYS A 144 9.43 7.21 10.48
C LYS A 144 8.44 6.27 9.79
N PHE A 145 8.97 5.27 9.12
CA PHE A 145 8.18 4.24 8.44
C PHE A 145 8.75 2.84 8.71
N SER A 146 7.88 1.83 8.58
CA SER A 146 8.24 0.42 8.71
C SER A 146 7.78 -0.33 7.46
N LEU A 147 8.73 -0.86 6.69
CA LEU A 147 8.43 -1.67 5.52
C LEU A 147 7.67 -2.95 5.92
N ALA A 148 8.09 -3.60 7.02
CA ALA A 148 7.41 -4.80 7.53
C ALA A 148 5.96 -4.50 7.91
N GLY A 149 5.71 -3.35 8.55
CA GLY A 149 4.36 -2.89 8.85
C GLY A 149 3.50 -2.75 7.59
N SER A 150 4.02 -2.09 6.54
CA SER A 150 3.31 -1.95 5.27
C SER A 150 2.98 -3.30 4.62
N VAL A 151 3.90 -4.26 4.67
CA VAL A 151 3.69 -5.61 4.12
C VAL A 151 2.58 -6.33 4.90
N ILE A 152 2.60 -6.29 6.23
CA ILE A 152 1.55 -6.89 7.08
C ILE A 152 0.21 -6.21 6.79
N GLY A 153 0.18 -4.88 6.67
CA GLY A 153 -1.01 -4.14 6.30
C GLY A 153 -1.60 -4.54 4.96
N ALA A 154 -0.73 -4.74 3.94
CA ALA A 154 -1.16 -5.22 2.62
C ALA A 154 -1.77 -6.63 2.68
N PHE A 155 -1.16 -7.55 3.43
CA PHE A 155 -1.74 -8.87 3.67
C PHE A 155 -3.08 -8.80 4.40
N THR A 156 -3.22 -7.90 5.37
CA THR A 156 -4.47 -7.70 6.12
C THR A 156 -5.60 -7.23 5.19
N ILE A 157 -5.34 -6.23 4.34
CA ILE A 157 -6.33 -5.74 3.35
C ILE A 157 -6.70 -6.84 2.36
N GLN A 158 -5.71 -7.59 1.86
CA GLN A 158 -5.97 -8.68 0.92
C GLN A 158 -6.75 -9.83 1.56
N ALA A 159 -6.41 -10.23 2.79
CA ALA A 159 -7.14 -11.25 3.53
C ALA A 159 -8.60 -10.83 3.77
N LEU A 160 -8.83 -9.57 4.17
CA LEU A 160 -10.16 -9.01 4.32
C LEU A 160 -10.96 -9.09 3.01
N THR A 161 -10.35 -8.66 1.91
CA THR A 161 -10.99 -8.70 0.57
C THR A 161 -11.37 -10.13 0.18
N THR A 162 -10.45 -11.06 0.36
CA THR A 162 -10.67 -12.49 0.02
C THR A 162 -11.76 -13.09 0.90
N THR A 163 -11.80 -12.75 2.20
CA THR A 163 -12.84 -13.21 3.12
C THR A 163 -14.23 -12.69 2.72
N LEU A 164 -14.33 -11.41 2.34
CA LEU A 164 -15.60 -10.83 1.87
C LEU A 164 -16.13 -11.53 0.61
N TYR A 165 -15.26 -11.83 -0.35
CA TYR A 165 -15.64 -12.63 -1.53
C TYR A 165 -16.05 -14.06 -1.18
N ALA A 166 -15.37 -14.70 -0.22
CA ALA A 166 -15.73 -16.03 0.27
C ALA A 166 -17.11 -16.06 0.97
N MET A 167 -17.52 -14.93 1.55
CA MET A 167 -18.86 -14.74 2.12
C MET A 167 -19.94 -14.40 1.08
N HIS A 168 -19.64 -14.50 -0.23
CA HIS A 168 -20.53 -14.19 -1.34
C HIS A 168 -21.02 -12.72 -1.37
N VAL A 169 -20.23 -11.80 -0.81
CA VAL A 169 -20.49 -10.36 -0.91
C VAL A 169 -20.26 -9.92 -2.35
N SER A 170 -21.21 -9.19 -2.96
CA SER A 170 -21.06 -8.69 -4.33
C SER A 170 -19.93 -7.67 -4.42
N SER A 171 -19.26 -7.64 -5.58
CA SER A 171 -18.09 -6.76 -5.83
C SER A 171 -18.37 -5.29 -5.53
N ASP A 172 -19.60 -4.83 -5.78
CA ASP A 172 -20.02 -3.44 -5.56
C ASP A 172 -20.13 -3.07 -4.07
N GLN A 173 -20.35 -4.07 -3.21
CA GLN A 173 -20.48 -3.88 -1.75
C GLN A 173 -19.15 -4.00 -1.01
N VAL A 174 -18.18 -4.68 -1.59
CA VAL A 174 -16.85 -4.89 -0.97
C VAL A 174 -16.18 -3.59 -0.52
N PRO A 175 -16.18 -2.48 -1.30
CA PRO A 175 -15.59 -1.22 -0.86
C PRO A 175 -16.25 -0.64 0.41
N VAL A 176 -17.55 -0.83 0.58
CA VAL A 176 -18.29 -0.34 1.77
C VAL A 176 -17.85 -1.10 3.02
N TYR A 177 -17.81 -2.43 2.95
CA TYR A 177 -17.34 -3.25 4.08
C TYR A 177 -15.88 -2.99 4.42
N LYS A 178 -15.01 -2.84 3.40
CA LYS A 178 -13.62 -2.41 3.59
C LYS A 178 -13.54 -1.09 4.33
N ALA A 179 -14.30 -0.08 3.91
CA ALA A 179 -14.28 1.24 4.53
C ALA A 179 -14.66 1.16 6.02
N ILE A 180 -15.70 0.41 6.37
CA ILE A 180 -16.13 0.22 7.77
C ILE A 180 -15.03 -0.41 8.60
N VAL A 181 -14.44 -1.52 8.12
CA VAL A 181 -13.38 -2.23 8.85
C VAL A 181 -12.14 -1.36 9.01
N VAL A 182 -11.77 -0.64 7.96
CA VAL A 182 -10.61 0.27 8.00
C VAL A 182 -10.84 1.42 8.98
N VAL A 183 -12.02 2.03 8.99
CA VAL A 183 -12.38 3.07 9.98
C VAL A 183 -12.25 2.54 11.41
N ILE A 184 -12.72 1.34 11.67
CA ILE A 184 -12.59 0.69 12.98
C ILE A 184 -11.10 0.49 13.33
N ILE A 185 -10.30 -0.07 12.43
CA ILE A 185 -8.88 -0.33 12.67
C ILE A 185 -8.11 0.98 12.92
N VAL A 186 -8.33 1.99 12.08
CA VAL A 186 -7.67 3.31 12.22
C VAL A 186 -8.11 4.01 13.50
N ALA A 187 -9.39 3.91 13.89
CA ALA A 187 -9.88 4.45 15.16
C ALA A 187 -9.21 3.77 16.35
N LEU A 188 -9.05 2.45 16.31
CA LEU A 188 -8.36 1.69 17.37
C LEU A 188 -6.86 2.02 17.45
N GLN A 189 -6.21 2.33 16.34
CA GLN A 189 -4.80 2.73 16.28
C GLN A 189 -4.58 4.21 16.63
N SER A 190 -5.64 5.01 16.68
CA SER A 190 -5.54 6.44 17.00
C SER A 190 -4.91 6.66 18.38
N PRO A 191 -3.96 7.62 18.50
CA PRO A 191 -3.36 7.99 19.81
C PRO A 191 -4.40 8.52 20.79
N GLY A 192 -5.54 9.04 20.31
CA GLY A 192 -6.67 9.43 21.14
C GLY A 192 -7.31 8.24 21.85
N PHE A 193 -7.55 7.15 21.12
CA PHE A 193 -8.09 5.92 21.67
C PHE A 193 -7.12 5.25 22.67
N ALA A 194 -5.83 5.28 22.38
CA ALA A 194 -4.80 4.79 23.28
C ALA A 194 -4.78 5.57 24.62
N ARG A 195 -4.96 6.88 24.59
CA ARG A 195 -5.08 7.72 25.79
C ARG A 195 -6.37 7.43 26.55
N TRP A 196 -7.49 7.31 25.84
CA TRP A 196 -8.79 6.97 26.44
C TRP A 196 -8.75 5.61 27.12
N ARG A 197 -8.18 4.59 26.50
CA ARG A 197 -7.98 3.26 27.10
C ARG A 197 -7.12 3.30 28.38
N LYS A 198 -6.02 4.08 28.35
CA LYS A 198 -5.17 4.27 29.54
C LYS A 198 -5.94 4.96 30.67
N SER A 199 -6.75 5.98 30.38
CA SER A 199 -7.55 6.66 31.41
C SER A 199 -8.62 5.76 32.02
N LEU A 200 -9.21 4.85 31.24
CA LEU A 200 -10.16 3.86 31.74
C LEU A 200 -9.49 2.83 32.66
N LEU A 201 -8.29 2.37 32.30
CA LEU A 201 -7.53 1.43 33.14
C LEU A 201 -7.11 2.07 34.46
N GLN A 202 -6.62 3.30 34.44
CA GLN A 202 -6.30 4.05 35.67
C GLN A 202 -7.52 4.27 36.57
N LYS A 203 -8.69 4.62 36.01
CA LYS A 203 -9.93 4.74 36.77
C LYS A 203 -10.34 3.41 37.43
N LYS A 204 -10.11 2.30 36.74
CA LYS A 204 -10.41 0.94 37.28
C LYS A 204 -9.49 0.57 38.44
N GLU A 205 -8.18 0.89 38.32
CA GLU A 205 -7.21 0.65 39.39
C GLU A 205 -7.48 1.51 40.63
N ILE A 206 -7.84 2.80 40.43
CA ILE A 206 -8.21 3.70 41.53
C ILE A 206 -9.49 3.21 42.24
N LYS A 207 -10.46 2.65 41.47
CA LYS A 207 -11.70 2.12 42.05
C LYS A 207 -11.45 0.83 42.83
N ALA A 208 -10.64 -0.07 42.30
CA ALA A 208 -10.26 -1.31 42.99
C ALA A 208 -9.43 -1.06 44.24
N GLY A 209 -8.52 -0.04 44.24
CA GLY A 209 -7.77 0.35 45.42
C GLY A 209 -8.62 1.02 46.51
N LYS A 210 -9.76 1.65 46.16
CA LYS A 210 -10.71 2.24 47.14
C LYS A 210 -11.66 1.21 47.74
N GLU A 211 -11.89 0.10 47.04
CA GLU A 211 -12.73 -1.03 47.54
C GLU A 211 -11.92 -2.02 48.43
N ALA A 212 -10.58 -1.94 48.37
CA ALA A 212 -9.67 -2.79 49.14
C ALA A 212 -9.09 -2.08 50.43
N ALA A 213 -9.39 -0.82 50.65
CA ALA A 213 -9.02 -0.01 51.83
C ALA A 213 -10.25 0.29 52.69
#